data_9d1dc4be3541a831d03e7fdfe7847c68
#
_entry.id   9d1dc4be3541a831d03e7fdfe7847c68
#
_cell.length_a   1.000
_cell.length_b   1.000
_cell.length_c   1.000
_cell.angle_alpha   90.00
_cell.angle_beta   90.00
_cell.angle_gamma   90.00
#
_symmetry.space_group_name_H-M   'P 1'
#
loop_
_entity.id
_entity.type
_entity.pdbx_description
1 polymer ?
#
loop_
_entity_poly.entity_id
_entity_poly.type
_entity_poly.pdbx_seq_one_letter_code
_entity_poly.pdbx_strand_id
1 'polypeptide(L)'
;MKKILFKLGLSCFTLLAVGGCNDSLLEKFPLDQITNETFWNTENDLAVYNTTLYNLVRNDVAVPIMMGHTDGFNSHFGSIWQQDELSDNLATREARHIFFQQIRAGKHNIPSNPDWFGYQGWNFIRAINVGLANYDKAAIPQATKDKYAAEARLFRGWFYAEKAAKYGDVPYVERELSVDSEELYAARTPRKEAMQKVLADLNFAVEKLPANWGDGNAPGRLNRWAALLVKARVCLYEGTFNKYHGAGDSKMWLEEAAKAAKELMDKGPYRLYNTGKPDSDYNAYHRILDLTGNPEVISWRKYKTGVINNHVQSYFSYTGGATKSLVEDYLCTDGLPISLSPLYKGDEKFEDVFENRDPRLRQTVLHPADTQKYNYHLGDGRSYPRLLGVPGGGYQTTTGYHIIKHYNADDMIGKAFNTGESPAITLRFAEALLTYAEAMAELGTITQADLDISINKLRDRVKMPHMKIGSIPVDPRYTKDGVSPLIVEIRRERRIELFMEGHRYNDLKRWKQGKKLEIPTM
;
A
#
# COMPACT_ATOMS: atom_id res chain seq x y z
N MET A 1 -41.81 -39.33 71.40
CA MET A 1 -41.24 -37.94 71.14
C MET A 1 -39.82 -37.97 70.50
N LYS A 2 -38.90 -38.82 70.91
CA LYS A 2 -37.52 -38.83 70.31
C LYS A 2 -37.43 -39.17 68.80
N LYS A 3 -38.35 -39.98 68.24
CA LYS A 3 -38.38 -40.39 66.84
C LYS A 3 -38.96 -39.28 65.90
N ILE A 4 -39.78 -38.35 66.42
CA ILE A 4 -40.36 -37.24 65.63
C ILE A 4 -39.38 -36.09 65.53
N LEU A 5 -38.60 -35.80 66.57
CA LEU A 5 -37.54 -34.81 66.56
C LEU A 5 -36.40 -35.14 65.61
N PHE A 6 -36.07 -36.42 65.41
CA PHE A 6 -35.04 -36.87 64.50
C PHE A 6 -35.47 -36.77 63.04
N LYS A 7 -36.77 -36.96 62.75
CA LYS A 7 -37.29 -36.75 61.36
C LYS A 7 -37.46 -35.29 61.01
N LEU A 8 -37.76 -34.41 61.93
CA LEU A 8 -37.80 -32.97 61.69
C LEU A 8 -36.41 -32.35 61.53
N GLY A 9 -35.39 -32.85 62.26
CA GLY A 9 -34.00 -32.42 62.12
C GLY A 9 -33.41 -32.81 60.78
N LEU A 10 -33.74 -34.00 60.26
CA LEU A 10 -33.24 -34.48 58.99
C LEU A 10 -33.93 -33.80 57.80
N SER A 11 -35.21 -33.40 57.88
CA SER A 11 -35.89 -32.63 56.83
C SER A 11 -35.44 -31.17 56.76
N CYS A 12 -35.04 -30.53 57.87
CA CYS A 12 -34.46 -29.19 57.85
C CYS A 12 -33.04 -29.18 57.29
N PHE A 13 -32.26 -30.25 57.48
CA PHE A 13 -30.92 -30.33 56.95
C PHE A 13 -30.90 -30.58 55.45
N THR A 14 -31.90 -31.28 54.88
CA THR A 14 -32.04 -31.49 53.43
C THR A 14 -32.57 -30.28 52.68
N LEU A 15 -33.30 -29.35 53.31
CA LEU A 15 -33.77 -28.10 52.70
C LEU A 15 -32.68 -27.01 52.65
N LEU A 16 -31.65 -27.06 53.47
CA LEU A 16 -30.52 -26.12 53.48
C LEU A 16 -29.41 -26.51 52.48
N ALA A 17 -29.44 -27.72 51.88
CA ALA A 17 -28.45 -28.18 50.95
C ALA A 17 -28.78 -27.89 49.47
N VAL A 18 -29.96 -27.28 49.15
CA VAL A 18 -30.39 -27.00 47.78
C VAL A 18 -30.23 -25.52 47.38
N GLY A 19 -29.74 -24.66 48.28
CA GLY A 19 -29.61 -23.23 48.06
C GLY A 19 -28.18 -22.74 47.72
N GLY A 20 -27.25 -23.65 47.37
CA GLY A 20 -25.83 -23.29 47.34
C GLY A 20 -25.08 -23.52 46.04
N CYS A 21 -25.72 -23.66 44.90
CA CYS A 21 -25.02 -23.56 43.63
C CYS A 21 -25.12 -22.12 43.11
N ASN A 22 -24.24 -21.30 43.58
CA ASN A 22 -23.96 -20.03 42.92
C ASN A 22 -22.87 -20.34 41.88
N ASP A 23 -23.29 -20.53 40.62
CA ASP A 23 -22.38 -20.85 39.50
C ASP A 23 -21.27 -19.80 39.37
N SER A 24 -21.47 -18.57 39.83
CA SER A 24 -20.45 -17.54 39.85
C SER A 24 -19.24 -17.81 40.77
N LEU A 25 -19.35 -18.75 41.70
CA LEU A 25 -18.22 -19.17 42.55
C LEU A 25 -17.28 -20.19 41.86
N LEU A 26 -17.74 -20.81 40.79
CA LEU A 26 -16.96 -21.80 40.02
C LEU A 26 -16.24 -21.14 38.84
N GLU A 27 -16.68 -19.96 38.40
CA GLU A 27 -16.01 -19.15 37.36
C GLU A 27 -14.90 -18.28 38.00
N LYS A 28 -13.83 -18.96 38.49
CA LYS A 28 -12.62 -18.23 38.89
C LYS A 28 -11.73 -18.07 37.69
N PHE A 29 -11.80 -16.89 37.10
CA PHE A 29 -10.76 -16.47 36.13
C PHE A 29 -9.44 -16.30 36.89
N PRO A 30 -8.30 -16.77 36.34
CA PRO A 30 -6.99 -16.49 36.90
C PRO A 30 -6.78 -14.98 36.98
N LEU A 31 -6.58 -14.45 38.18
CA LEU A 31 -6.35 -13.00 38.40
C LEU A 31 -5.01 -12.51 37.83
N ASP A 32 -4.12 -13.43 37.49
CA ASP A 32 -2.79 -13.23 36.96
C ASP A 32 -2.71 -13.43 35.42
N GLN A 33 -3.82 -13.79 34.78
CA GLN A 33 -3.89 -13.97 33.33
C GLN A 33 -4.96 -13.05 32.72
N ILE A 34 -4.60 -12.36 31.65
CA ILE A 34 -5.54 -11.59 30.84
C ILE A 34 -6.34 -12.57 30.00
N THR A 35 -7.62 -12.76 30.32
CA THR A 35 -8.56 -13.56 29.53
C THR A 35 -9.45 -12.67 28.68
N ASN A 36 -10.14 -13.25 27.70
CA ASN A 36 -11.09 -12.51 26.88
C ASN A 36 -12.26 -11.89 27.68
N GLU A 37 -12.58 -12.49 28.85
CA GLU A 37 -13.62 -12.00 29.77
C GLU A 37 -13.16 -10.80 30.60
N THR A 38 -11.86 -10.69 30.89
CA THR A 38 -11.29 -9.68 31.79
C THR A 38 -10.55 -8.55 31.08
N PHE A 39 -10.36 -8.65 29.76
CA PHE A 39 -9.52 -7.69 29.01
C PHE A 39 -10.27 -6.40 28.61
N TRP A 40 -11.53 -6.49 28.17
CA TRP A 40 -12.24 -5.41 27.46
C TRP A 40 -12.94 -4.44 28.42
N ASN A 41 -12.22 -3.60 29.14
CA ASN A 41 -12.81 -2.72 30.17
C ASN A 41 -12.63 -1.23 29.87
N THR A 42 -11.49 -0.85 29.33
CA THR A 42 -11.08 0.55 29.19
C THR A 42 -10.73 0.92 27.74
N GLU A 43 -10.65 2.22 27.45
CA GLU A 43 -10.16 2.69 26.15
C GLU A 43 -8.73 2.20 25.87
N ASN A 44 -7.87 2.13 26.90
CA ASN A 44 -6.50 1.65 26.74
C ASN A 44 -6.45 0.19 26.28
N ASP A 45 -7.37 -0.65 26.73
CA ASP A 45 -7.42 -2.05 26.31
C ASP A 45 -7.72 -2.15 24.82
N LEU A 46 -8.67 -1.35 24.32
CA LEU A 46 -8.97 -1.28 22.88
C LEU A 46 -7.77 -0.75 22.09
N ALA A 47 -7.08 0.25 22.60
CA ALA A 47 -5.89 0.82 21.97
C ALA A 47 -4.74 -0.21 21.87
N VAL A 48 -4.46 -0.92 22.96
CA VAL A 48 -3.43 -1.97 23.02
C VAL A 48 -3.80 -3.11 22.06
N TYR A 49 -5.08 -3.53 22.05
CA TYR A 49 -5.52 -4.56 21.12
C TYR A 49 -5.32 -4.14 19.67
N ASN A 50 -5.76 -2.96 19.28
CA ASN A 50 -5.62 -2.48 17.90
C ASN A 50 -4.16 -2.33 17.47
N THR A 51 -3.25 -2.05 18.41
CA THR A 51 -1.81 -2.04 18.13
C THR A 51 -1.31 -3.41 17.64
N THR A 52 -1.92 -4.51 18.10
CA THR A 52 -1.56 -5.85 17.62
C THR A 52 -1.87 -6.06 16.14
N LEU A 53 -2.89 -5.37 15.61
CA LEU A 53 -3.24 -5.45 14.18
C LEU A 53 -2.09 -4.91 13.31
N TYR A 54 -1.44 -3.83 13.73
CA TYR A 54 -0.25 -3.30 13.02
C TYR A 54 0.93 -4.28 13.08
N ASN A 55 1.11 -4.98 14.20
CA ASN A 55 2.15 -5.98 14.32
C ASN A 55 1.90 -7.21 13.43
N LEU A 56 0.64 -7.65 13.32
CA LEU A 56 0.28 -8.76 12.43
C LEU A 56 0.52 -8.41 10.96
N VAL A 57 0.12 -7.23 10.51
CA VAL A 57 0.44 -6.74 9.15
C VAL A 57 1.94 -6.68 8.92
N ARG A 58 2.70 -6.34 9.96
CA ARG A 58 4.14 -6.22 9.87
C ARG A 58 4.86 -7.55 9.73
N ASN A 59 4.46 -8.53 10.53
CA ASN A 59 5.23 -9.77 10.73
C ASN A 59 4.76 -10.91 9.82
N ASP A 60 3.57 -10.77 9.26
CA ASP A 60 2.98 -11.81 8.41
C ASP A 60 3.06 -11.38 6.93
N VAL A 61 4.06 -11.90 6.22
CA VAL A 61 4.22 -11.69 4.77
C VAL A 61 3.05 -12.22 3.94
N ALA A 62 2.21 -13.05 4.53
CA ALA A 62 1.01 -13.58 3.90
C ALA A 62 -0.17 -12.60 3.94
N VAL A 63 -0.12 -11.56 4.78
CA VAL A 63 -1.11 -10.49 4.78
C VAL A 63 -0.95 -9.67 3.51
N PRO A 64 -2.00 -9.50 2.70
CA PRO A 64 -1.89 -8.83 1.39
C PRO A 64 -1.66 -7.31 1.49
N ILE A 65 -1.84 -6.70 2.66
CA ILE A 65 -1.66 -5.26 2.87
C ILE A 65 -0.17 -4.95 3.01
N MET A 66 0.35 -4.12 2.10
CA MET A 66 1.74 -3.69 2.14
C MET A 66 1.88 -2.36 2.87
N MET A 67 2.38 -2.40 4.12
CA MET A 67 2.58 -1.21 4.94
C MET A 67 4.05 -0.95 5.31
N GLY A 68 4.99 -1.64 4.69
CA GLY A 68 6.38 -1.50 5.09
C GLY A 68 7.38 -2.08 4.12
N HIS A 69 8.61 -2.14 4.58
CA HIS A 69 9.71 -2.86 3.97
C HIS A 69 9.98 -4.14 4.76
N THR A 70 10.52 -5.16 4.11
CA THR A 70 10.90 -6.38 4.80
C THR A 70 12.08 -6.14 5.74
N ASP A 71 12.13 -6.93 6.79
CA ASP A 71 13.24 -6.99 7.74
C ASP A 71 14.16 -8.22 7.51
N GLY A 72 13.88 -9.04 6.50
CA GLY A 72 14.64 -10.25 6.19
C GLY A 72 15.04 -10.37 4.71
N PHE A 73 16.24 -10.89 4.46
CA PHE A 73 16.81 -11.08 3.12
C PHE A 73 16.01 -12.07 2.26
N ASN A 74 15.29 -12.99 2.89
CA ASN A 74 14.57 -14.07 2.20
C ASN A 74 13.09 -13.79 1.94
N SER A 75 12.55 -12.67 2.41
CA SER A 75 11.15 -12.33 2.20
C SER A 75 10.99 -11.54 0.90
N HIS A 76 10.75 -12.26 -0.18
CA HIS A 76 10.72 -11.73 -1.56
C HIS A 76 9.54 -10.79 -1.86
N PHE A 77 8.54 -10.68 -0.99
CA PHE A 77 7.30 -9.98 -1.27
C PHE A 77 6.95 -8.86 -0.27
N GLY A 78 7.76 -8.64 0.73
CA GLY A 78 7.42 -7.83 1.88
C GLY A 78 7.73 -6.34 1.76
N SER A 79 8.28 -5.86 0.67
CA SER A 79 8.56 -4.43 0.48
C SER A 79 7.61 -3.80 -0.53
N ILE A 80 7.13 -2.60 -0.21
CA ILE A 80 6.23 -1.83 -1.08
C ILE A 80 6.83 -1.69 -2.49
N TRP A 81 8.08 -1.29 -2.59
CA TRP A 81 8.74 -1.07 -3.88
C TRP A 81 8.94 -2.34 -4.72
N GLN A 82 9.08 -3.51 -4.08
CA GLN A 82 9.25 -4.78 -4.78
C GLN A 82 8.02 -5.19 -5.61
N GLN A 83 6.85 -4.65 -5.30
CA GLN A 83 5.67 -4.91 -6.12
C GLN A 83 5.83 -4.41 -7.55
N ASP A 84 6.70 -3.44 -7.79
CA ASP A 84 7.00 -2.96 -9.14
C ASP A 84 7.81 -3.96 -9.97
N GLU A 85 8.46 -4.97 -9.36
CA GLU A 85 9.08 -6.09 -10.07
C GLU A 85 8.06 -7.01 -10.77
N LEU A 86 6.79 -6.96 -10.36
CA LEU A 86 5.68 -7.62 -11.06
C LEU A 86 5.20 -6.85 -12.29
N SER A 87 5.73 -5.67 -12.54
CA SER A 87 5.25 -4.73 -13.55
C SER A 87 6.27 -4.48 -14.67
N ASP A 88 5.89 -3.61 -15.59
CA ASP A 88 6.74 -3.09 -16.66
C ASP A 88 7.67 -1.94 -16.22
N ASN A 89 7.79 -1.69 -14.92
CA ASN A 89 8.63 -0.63 -14.37
C ASN A 89 10.05 -1.09 -14.05
N LEU A 90 10.19 -2.32 -13.50
CA LEU A 90 11.48 -2.85 -13.06
C LEU A 90 11.86 -4.10 -13.83
N ALA A 91 13.13 -4.20 -14.21
CA ALA A 91 13.73 -5.44 -14.64
C ALA A 91 14.14 -6.27 -13.42
N THR A 92 13.95 -7.58 -13.48
CA THR A 92 14.39 -8.50 -12.44
C THR A 92 15.79 -9.05 -12.78
N ARG A 93 16.65 -9.19 -11.76
CA ARG A 93 18.03 -9.64 -11.92
C ARG A 93 18.27 -11.06 -11.43
N GLU A 94 17.70 -11.39 -10.27
CA GLU A 94 18.09 -12.56 -9.50
C GLU A 94 17.17 -13.78 -9.73
N ALA A 95 17.74 -14.99 -9.69
CA ALA A 95 16.98 -16.24 -9.79
C ALA A 95 15.92 -16.40 -8.68
N ARG A 96 16.13 -15.81 -7.51
CA ARG A 96 15.14 -15.77 -6.42
C ARG A 96 13.88 -14.98 -6.77
N HIS A 97 13.95 -14.14 -7.79
CA HIS A 97 12.82 -13.40 -8.36
C HIS A 97 12.13 -14.17 -9.50
N ILE A 98 12.45 -15.44 -9.69
CA ILE A 98 11.92 -16.26 -10.78
C ILE A 98 10.39 -16.29 -10.79
N PHE A 99 9.76 -16.25 -9.63
CA PHE A 99 8.31 -16.21 -9.52
C PHE A 99 7.71 -14.93 -10.10
N PHE A 100 8.33 -13.77 -9.84
CA PHE A 100 7.92 -12.52 -10.47
C PHE A 100 8.05 -12.61 -11.99
N GLN A 101 9.16 -13.17 -12.48
CA GLN A 101 9.37 -13.38 -13.92
C GLN A 101 8.33 -14.34 -14.50
N GLN A 102 7.97 -15.41 -13.79
CA GLN A 102 6.93 -16.34 -14.22
C GLN A 102 5.54 -15.71 -14.27
N ILE A 103 5.18 -14.89 -13.26
CA ILE A 103 3.92 -14.15 -13.26
C ILE A 103 3.87 -13.20 -14.46
N ARG A 104 4.92 -12.42 -14.69
CA ARG A 104 5.00 -11.48 -15.81
C ARG A 104 4.90 -12.18 -17.17
N ALA A 105 5.51 -13.35 -17.30
CA ALA A 105 5.47 -14.16 -18.52
C ALA A 105 4.17 -14.97 -18.69
N GLY A 106 3.23 -14.90 -17.71
CA GLY A 106 2.04 -15.75 -17.72
C GLY A 106 2.32 -17.25 -17.59
N LYS A 107 3.49 -17.62 -17.08
CA LYS A 107 3.98 -19.02 -17.00
C LYS A 107 4.02 -19.55 -15.55
N HIS A 108 3.46 -18.82 -14.60
CA HIS A 108 3.42 -19.27 -13.22
C HIS A 108 2.40 -20.39 -13.03
N ASN A 109 2.77 -21.37 -12.23
CA ASN A 109 1.83 -22.35 -11.70
C ASN A 109 1.25 -21.80 -10.39
N ILE A 110 -0.05 -22.04 -10.18
CA ILE A 110 -0.67 -21.75 -8.89
C ILE A 110 -0.05 -22.72 -7.87
N PRO A 111 0.70 -22.23 -6.87
CA PRO A 111 1.34 -23.10 -5.90
C PRO A 111 0.29 -23.78 -5.01
N SER A 112 0.58 -24.99 -4.54
CA SER A 112 -0.25 -25.68 -3.54
C SER A 112 -0.26 -24.96 -2.19
N ASN A 113 0.78 -24.16 -1.92
CA ASN A 113 0.86 -23.27 -0.77
C ASN A 113 1.15 -21.83 -1.25
N PRO A 114 0.12 -20.98 -1.42
CA PRO A 114 0.25 -19.63 -1.96
C PRO A 114 0.59 -18.56 -0.90
N ASP A 115 1.19 -18.92 0.23
CA ASP A 115 1.42 -18.05 1.38
C ASP A 115 2.05 -16.72 1.02
N TRP A 116 3.08 -16.76 0.24
CA TRP A 116 3.90 -15.60 -0.13
C TRP A 116 3.30 -14.70 -1.23
N PHE A 117 2.13 -15.04 -1.80
CA PHE A 117 1.37 -14.15 -2.68
C PHE A 117 0.17 -13.50 -1.98
N GLY A 118 0.10 -13.60 -0.64
CA GLY A 118 -0.95 -12.97 0.17
C GLY A 118 -2.27 -13.76 0.18
N TYR A 119 -2.25 -15.09 -0.05
CA TYR A 119 -3.46 -15.91 0.11
C TYR A 119 -3.76 -16.18 1.57
N GLN A 120 -2.77 -16.44 2.37
CA GLN A 120 -2.86 -16.64 3.81
C GLN A 120 -3.24 -15.33 4.56
N GLY A 121 -2.89 -15.21 5.83
CA GLY A 121 -3.18 -14.03 6.63
C GLY A 121 -4.60 -14.05 7.24
N TRP A 122 -5.26 -15.20 7.30
CA TRP A 122 -6.60 -15.34 7.88
C TRP A 122 -6.61 -15.14 9.40
N ASN A 123 -5.46 -15.35 10.08
CA ASN A 123 -5.23 -14.98 11.46
C ASN A 123 -5.44 -13.48 11.69
N PHE A 124 -5.09 -12.63 10.70
CA PHE A 124 -5.34 -11.19 10.76
C PHE A 124 -6.84 -10.88 10.74
N ILE A 125 -7.62 -11.53 9.87
CA ILE A 125 -9.08 -11.40 9.86
C ILE A 125 -9.70 -11.90 11.15
N ARG A 126 -9.20 -13.03 11.68
CA ARG A 126 -9.65 -13.53 12.99
C ARG A 126 -9.41 -12.47 14.08
N ALA A 127 -8.21 -11.91 14.16
CA ALA A 127 -7.91 -10.87 15.16
C ALA A 127 -8.83 -9.65 15.00
N ILE A 128 -9.09 -9.18 13.79
CA ILE A 128 -10.04 -8.09 13.54
C ILE A 128 -11.43 -8.45 14.06
N ASN A 129 -11.93 -9.63 13.73
CA ASN A 129 -13.28 -10.05 14.11
C ASN A 129 -13.41 -10.28 15.61
N VAL A 130 -12.37 -10.79 16.28
CA VAL A 130 -12.32 -10.87 17.76
C VAL A 130 -12.45 -9.47 18.38
N GLY A 131 -11.69 -8.48 17.88
CA GLY A 131 -11.82 -7.10 18.35
C GLY A 131 -13.25 -6.57 18.18
N LEU A 132 -13.79 -6.67 16.95
CA LEU A 132 -15.13 -6.20 16.63
C LEU A 132 -16.24 -6.86 17.48
N ALA A 133 -16.08 -8.14 17.85
CA ALA A 133 -17.03 -8.86 18.70
C ALA A 133 -16.96 -8.44 20.18
N ASN A 134 -15.87 -7.78 20.60
CA ASN A 134 -15.62 -7.54 22.03
C ASN A 134 -15.56 -6.05 22.41
N TYR A 135 -15.38 -5.11 21.48
CA TYR A 135 -15.27 -3.67 21.82
C TYR A 135 -16.46 -3.16 22.60
N ASP A 136 -17.67 -3.71 22.38
CA ASP A 136 -18.87 -3.28 23.08
C ASP A 136 -18.92 -3.67 24.56
N LYS A 137 -18.08 -4.60 25.01
CA LYS A 137 -17.95 -4.98 26.41
C LYS A 137 -17.39 -3.85 27.29
N ALA A 138 -16.57 -2.97 26.73
CA ALA A 138 -15.95 -1.88 27.47
C ALA A 138 -17.00 -0.87 27.95
N ALA A 139 -16.95 -0.50 29.22
CA ALA A 139 -17.86 0.49 29.82
C ALA A 139 -17.42 1.95 29.52
N ILE A 140 -17.28 2.27 28.22
CA ILE A 140 -16.83 3.56 27.70
C ILE A 140 -17.84 4.12 26.69
N PRO A 141 -17.79 5.42 26.34
CA PRO A 141 -18.69 6.01 25.37
C PRO A 141 -18.67 5.31 24.00
N GLN A 142 -19.84 5.16 23.37
CA GLN A 142 -19.98 4.48 22.07
C GLN A 142 -19.09 5.12 21.00
N ALA A 143 -18.98 6.44 20.94
CA ALA A 143 -18.10 7.13 20.00
C ALA A 143 -16.62 6.73 20.15
N THR A 144 -16.18 6.38 21.36
CA THR A 144 -14.83 5.87 21.63
C THR A 144 -14.68 4.45 21.09
N LYS A 145 -15.67 3.58 21.31
CA LYS A 145 -15.68 2.22 20.74
C LYS A 145 -15.68 2.25 19.22
N ASP A 146 -16.53 3.12 18.64
CA ASP A 146 -16.67 3.27 17.19
C ASP A 146 -15.35 3.63 16.49
N LYS A 147 -14.51 4.47 17.10
CA LYS A 147 -13.21 4.83 16.48
C LYS A 147 -12.23 3.64 16.42
N TYR A 148 -12.23 2.76 17.44
CA TYR A 148 -11.41 1.54 17.41
C TYR A 148 -12.00 0.48 16.47
N ALA A 149 -13.32 0.34 16.45
CA ALA A 149 -14.00 -0.50 15.48
C ALA A 149 -13.76 -0.02 14.04
N ALA A 150 -13.70 1.30 13.82
CA ALA A 150 -13.41 1.89 12.52
C ALA A 150 -11.99 1.59 12.03
N GLU A 151 -11.01 1.61 12.92
CA GLU A 151 -9.63 1.22 12.59
C GLU A 151 -9.55 -0.27 12.20
N ALA A 152 -10.21 -1.15 12.95
CA ALA A 152 -10.29 -2.57 12.64
C ALA A 152 -11.03 -2.84 11.31
N ARG A 153 -12.14 -2.13 11.05
CA ARG A 153 -12.89 -2.23 9.79
C ARG A 153 -12.12 -1.67 8.60
N LEU A 154 -11.31 -0.62 8.78
CA LEU A 154 -10.41 -0.14 7.74
C LEU A 154 -9.44 -1.23 7.30
N PHE A 155 -8.82 -1.92 8.25
CA PHE A 155 -7.94 -3.05 7.97
C PHE A 155 -8.69 -4.20 7.28
N ARG A 156 -9.90 -4.53 7.72
CA ARG A 156 -10.70 -5.60 7.11
C ARG A 156 -11.06 -5.27 5.67
N GLY A 157 -11.58 -4.08 5.42
CA GLY A 157 -11.91 -3.61 4.08
C GLY A 157 -10.69 -3.60 3.16
N TRP A 158 -9.54 -3.11 3.62
CA TRP A 158 -8.30 -3.10 2.83
C TRP A 158 -7.81 -4.51 2.54
N PHE A 159 -7.80 -5.40 3.54
CA PHE A 159 -7.42 -6.80 3.38
C PHE A 159 -8.25 -7.49 2.29
N TYR A 160 -9.57 -7.39 2.37
CA TYR A 160 -10.45 -8.04 1.40
C TYR A 160 -10.38 -7.41 0.01
N ALA A 161 -10.18 -6.09 -0.09
CA ALA A 161 -9.93 -5.44 -1.37
C ALA A 161 -8.69 -6.02 -2.08
N GLU A 162 -7.57 -6.17 -1.35
CA GLU A 162 -6.34 -6.76 -1.90
C GLU A 162 -6.51 -8.26 -2.25
N LYS A 163 -7.26 -9.00 -1.43
CA LYS A 163 -7.61 -10.40 -1.73
C LYS A 163 -8.44 -10.49 -3.01
N ALA A 164 -9.53 -9.71 -3.12
CA ALA A 164 -10.39 -9.70 -4.29
C ALA A 164 -9.65 -9.24 -5.55
N ALA A 165 -8.72 -8.28 -5.42
CA ALA A 165 -7.88 -7.85 -6.53
C ALA A 165 -6.95 -8.97 -7.05
N LYS A 166 -6.51 -9.88 -6.18
CA LYS A 166 -5.59 -10.99 -6.54
C LYS A 166 -6.31 -12.26 -6.95
N TYR A 167 -7.41 -12.60 -6.28
CA TYR A 167 -8.03 -13.94 -6.36
C TYR A 167 -9.47 -13.94 -6.86
N GLY A 168 -10.09 -12.78 -7.07
CA GLY A 168 -11.50 -12.68 -7.44
C GLY A 168 -12.43 -13.00 -6.27
N ASP A 169 -13.22 -14.07 -6.38
CA ASP A 169 -14.09 -14.54 -5.31
C ASP A 169 -13.28 -15.03 -4.11
N VAL A 170 -13.66 -14.62 -2.89
CA VAL A 170 -12.93 -14.94 -1.65
C VAL A 170 -13.90 -15.32 -0.53
N PRO A 171 -13.53 -16.20 0.41
CA PRO A 171 -14.30 -16.41 1.63
C PRO A 171 -14.36 -15.07 2.40
N TYR A 172 -15.56 -14.53 2.63
CA TYR A 172 -15.74 -13.28 3.37
C TYR A 172 -16.25 -13.57 4.77
N VAL A 173 -15.38 -13.43 5.77
CA VAL A 173 -15.64 -13.79 7.17
C VAL A 173 -15.79 -12.50 7.99
N GLU A 174 -16.98 -12.30 8.59
CA GLU A 174 -17.33 -11.08 9.34
C GLU A 174 -17.39 -11.29 10.85
N ARG A 175 -17.27 -12.53 11.32
CA ARG A 175 -17.31 -12.86 12.74
C ARG A 175 -16.16 -13.80 13.11
N GLU A 176 -15.91 -13.97 14.39
CA GLU A 176 -15.03 -15.01 14.86
C GLU A 176 -15.66 -16.39 14.57
N LEU A 177 -14.85 -17.29 14.01
CA LEU A 177 -15.25 -18.68 13.72
C LEU A 177 -14.67 -19.63 14.76
N SER A 178 -15.50 -20.59 15.18
CA SER A 178 -15.09 -21.79 15.91
C SER A 178 -14.78 -22.94 14.94
N VAL A 179 -14.27 -24.05 15.47
CA VAL A 179 -13.97 -25.25 14.66
C VAL A 179 -15.23 -25.86 14.02
N ASP A 180 -16.40 -25.60 14.60
CA ASP A 180 -17.69 -26.13 14.13
C ASP A 180 -18.46 -25.14 13.24
N SER A 181 -17.86 -24.00 12.90
CA SER A 181 -18.52 -22.96 12.09
C SER A 181 -18.69 -23.43 10.65
N GLU A 182 -19.91 -23.42 10.14
CA GLU A 182 -20.25 -23.85 8.77
C GLU A 182 -19.53 -23.02 7.71
N GLU A 183 -19.23 -21.76 7.99
CA GLU A 183 -18.51 -20.84 7.10
C GLU A 183 -17.09 -21.33 6.76
N LEU A 184 -16.50 -22.25 7.54
CA LEU A 184 -15.21 -22.86 7.20
C LEU A 184 -15.30 -23.69 5.91
N TYR A 185 -16.48 -24.18 5.58
CA TYR A 185 -16.76 -25.04 4.43
C TYR A 185 -17.62 -24.33 3.37
N ALA A 186 -17.93 -23.06 3.59
CA ALA A 186 -18.77 -22.30 2.66
C ALA A 186 -18.06 -22.04 1.32
N ALA A 187 -18.85 -21.89 0.27
CA ALA A 187 -18.33 -21.42 -1.01
C ALA A 187 -17.72 -20.01 -0.89
N ARG A 188 -16.81 -19.66 -1.79
CA ARG A 188 -16.28 -18.31 -1.86
C ARG A 188 -17.41 -17.30 -2.11
N THR A 189 -17.38 -16.20 -1.39
CA THR A 189 -18.29 -15.07 -1.62
C THR A 189 -17.97 -14.45 -2.99
N PRO A 190 -18.97 -14.26 -3.85
CA PRO A 190 -18.77 -13.63 -5.14
C PRO A 190 -18.09 -12.24 -4.98
N ARG A 191 -17.13 -11.93 -5.86
CA ARG A 191 -16.38 -10.68 -5.81
C ARG A 191 -17.28 -9.45 -5.65
N LYS A 192 -18.37 -9.36 -6.42
CA LYS A 192 -19.30 -8.24 -6.38
C LYS A 192 -19.86 -8.03 -4.96
N GLU A 193 -20.27 -9.10 -4.30
CA GLU A 193 -20.80 -9.06 -2.94
C GLU A 193 -19.70 -8.71 -1.94
N ALA A 194 -18.54 -9.36 -2.01
CA ALA A 194 -17.39 -9.07 -1.15
C ALA A 194 -16.99 -7.60 -1.24
N MET A 195 -16.96 -7.01 -2.43
CA MET A 195 -16.60 -5.59 -2.61
C MET A 195 -17.66 -4.63 -2.07
N GLN A 196 -18.96 -4.98 -2.04
CA GLN A 196 -19.97 -4.16 -1.35
C GLN A 196 -19.74 -4.15 0.17
N LYS A 197 -19.37 -5.28 0.74
CA LYS A 197 -19.01 -5.36 2.18
C LYS A 197 -17.72 -4.56 2.47
N VAL A 198 -16.74 -4.63 1.57
CA VAL A 198 -15.52 -3.78 1.62
C VAL A 198 -15.90 -2.30 1.64
N LEU A 199 -16.77 -1.86 0.74
CA LEU A 199 -17.21 -0.46 0.68
C LEU A 199 -17.91 -0.03 1.99
N ALA A 200 -18.74 -0.89 2.57
CA ALA A 200 -19.40 -0.64 3.85
C ALA A 200 -18.38 -0.48 5.00
N ASP A 201 -17.35 -1.31 5.04
CA ASP A 201 -16.26 -1.19 6.02
C ASP A 201 -15.47 0.12 5.86
N LEU A 202 -15.14 0.48 4.62
CA LEU A 202 -14.40 1.72 4.32
C LEU A 202 -15.25 2.97 4.60
N ASN A 203 -16.56 2.93 4.33
CA ASN A 203 -17.47 4.03 4.66
C ASN A 203 -17.56 4.25 6.18
N PHE A 204 -17.71 3.18 6.95
CA PHE A 204 -17.70 3.26 8.40
C PHE A 204 -16.36 3.81 8.92
N ALA A 205 -15.25 3.38 8.35
CA ALA A 205 -13.93 3.87 8.72
C ALA A 205 -13.79 5.39 8.46
N VAL A 206 -14.22 5.88 7.30
CA VAL A 206 -14.19 7.31 6.97
C VAL A 206 -15.10 8.12 7.92
N GLU A 207 -16.24 7.58 8.31
CA GLU A 207 -17.20 8.26 9.20
C GLU A 207 -16.67 8.35 10.65
N LYS A 208 -16.11 7.27 11.18
CA LYS A 208 -15.86 7.11 12.62
C LYS A 208 -14.41 7.32 13.04
N LEU A 209 -13.43 7.20 12.12
CA LEU A 209 -12.04 7.48 12.47
C LEU A 209 -11.83 8.96 12.78
N PRO A 210 -11.01 9.29 13.78
CA PRO A 210 -10.65 10.66 14.07
C PRO A 210 -9.73 11.21 12.97
N ALA A 211 -9.79 12.51 12.73
CA ALA A 211 -8.83 13.21 11.88
C ALA A 211 -7.41 13.20 12.47
N ASN A 212 -7.32 13.18 13.81
CA ASN A 212 -6.09 13.07 14.59
C ASN A 212 -6.38 12.27 15.86
N TRP A 213 -5.49 11.34 16.22
CA TRP A 213 -5.62 10.54 17.44
C TRP A 213 -5.22 11.28 18.73
N GLY A 214 -4.76 12.52 18.63
CA GLY A 214 -4.25 13.30 19.76
C GLY A 214 -2.80 13.00 20.13
N ASP A 215 -2.10 12.28 19.28
CA ASP A 215 -0.72 11.80 19.43
C ASP A 215 0.30 12.65 18.66
N GLY A 216 -0.08 13.89 18.29
CA GLY A 216 0.81 14.82 17.58
C GLY A 216 1.13 14.41 16.15
N ASN A 217 0.25 13.71 15.46
CA ASN A 217 0.50 13.06 14.17
C ASN A 217 1.62 12.01 14.26
N ALA A 218 1.64 11.23 15.34
CA ALA A 218 2.55 10.12 15.47
C ALA A 218 2.48 9.25 14.22
N PRO A 219 3.65 8.92 13.64
CA PRO A 219 3.67 8.20 12.38
C PRO A 219 3.06 6.82 12.54
N GLY A 220 2.31 6.41 11.53
CA GLY A 220 1.92 5.02 11.36
C GLY A 220 0.52 4.65 11.84
N ARG A 221 -0.15 5.42 12.69
CA ARG A 221 -1.53 5.13 13.06
C ARG A 221 -2.51 5.66 12.00
N LEU A 222 -3.40 4.78 11.53
CA LEU A 222 -4.37 5.11 10.49
C LEU A 222 -5.47 6.02 11.05
N ASN A 223 -5.70 7.14 10.41
CA ASN A 223 -6.70 8.13 10.73
C ASN A 223 -7.75 8.26 9.63
N ARG A 224 -8.68 9.19 9.75
CA ARG A 224 -9.71 9.45 8.74
C ARG A 224 -9.13 9.74 7.35
N TRP A 225 -8.03 10.45 7.28
CA TRP A 225 -7.41 10.81 6.00
C TRP A 225 -6.79 9.60 5.30
N ALA A 226 -6.20 8.70 6.09
CA ALA A 226 -5.74 7.41 5.60
C ALA A 226 -6.92 6.56 5.08
N ALA A 227 -8.05 6.54 5.79
CA ALA A 227 -9.26 5.83 5.36
C ALA A 227 -9.82 6.39 4.05
N LEU A 228 -9.85 7.71 3.88
CA LEU A 228 -10.28 8.35 2.62
C LEU A 228 -9.38 7.95 1.45
N LEU A 229 -8.06 7.93 1.63
CA LEU A 229 -7.15 7.54 0.55
C LEU A 229 -7.24 6.05 0.22
N VAL A 230 -7.34 5.17 1.23
CA VAL A 230 -7.56 3.74 1.00
C VAL A 230 -8.88 3.51 0.28
N LYS A 231 -9.97 4.17 0.69
CA LYS A 231 -11.27 4.12 0.00
C LYS A 231 -11.14 4.59 -1.44
N ALA A 232 -10.49 5.72 -1.69
CA ALA A 232 -10.30 6.25 -3.03
C ALA A 232 -9.52 5.27 -3.92
N ARG A 233 -8.42 4.69 -3.42
CA ARG A 233 -7.61 3.66 -4.09
C ARG A 233 -8.42 2.42 -4.45
N VAL A 234 -9.16 1.88 -3.49
CA VAL A 234 -9.96 0.67 -3.66
C VAL A 234 -11.10 0.91 -4.66
N CYS A 235 -11.79 2.03 -4.54
CA CYS A 235 -12.89 2.38 -5.43
C CYS A 235 -12.40 2.68 -6.86
N LEU A 236 -11.24 3.33 -7.03
CA LEU A 236 -10.63 3.52 -8.35
C LEU A 236 -10.26 2.17 -8.99
N TYR A 237 -9.67 1.27 -8.20
CA TYR A 237 -9.34 -0.07 -8.68
C TYR A 237 -10.60 -0.80 -9.17
N GLU A 238 -11.63 -0.89 -8.34
CA GLU A 238 -12.87 -1.61 -8.65
C GLU A 238 -13.62 -0.98 -9.82
N GLY A 239 -13.73 0.35 -9.85
CA GLY A 239 -14.41 1.07 -10.92
C GLY A 239 -13.76 0.87 -12.28
N THR A 240 -12.43 0.98 -12.35
CA THR A 240 -11.70 0.75 -13.60
C THR A 240 -11.64 -0.73 -13.98
N PHE A 241 -11.50 -1.63 -13.00
CA PHE A 241 -11.60 -3.08 -13.26
C PHE A 241 -12.95 -3.43 -13.88
N ASN A 242 -14.05 -2.97 -13.27
CA ASN A 242 -15.39 -3.22 -13.81
C ASN A 242 -15.56 -2.64 -15.22
N LYS A 243 -15.03 -1.44 -15.48
CA LYS A 243 -15.09 -0.80 -16.80
C LYS A 243 -14.38 -1.61 -17.88
N TYR A 244 -13.13 -1.97 -17.64
CA TYR A 244 -12.28 -2.61 -18.66
C TYR A 244 -12.48 -4.11 -18.79
N HIS A 245 -12.96 -4.76 -17.74
CA HIS A 245 -13.25 -6.20 -17.74
C HIS A 245 -14.73 -6.54 -17.95
N GLY A 246 -15.63 -5.54 -17.98
CA GLY A 246 -17.07 -5.77 -18.08
C GLY A 246 -17.64 -6.51 -16.86
N ALA A 247 -17.09 -6.24 -15.67
CA ALA A 247 -17.36 -7.05 -14.47
C ALA A 247 -18.48 -6.50 -13.57
N GLY A 248 -19.05 -5.33 -13.86
CA GLY A 248 -20.12 -4.74 -13.06
C GLY A 248 -20.27 -3.23 -13.22
N ASP A 249 -20.90 -2.60 -12.23
CA ASP A 249 -21.09 -1.15 -12.19
C ASP A 249 -19.76 -0.43 -11.97
N SER A 250 -19.27 0.24 -13.00
CA SER A 250 -18.06 1.04 -12.93
C SER A 250 -18.31 2.45 -12.42
N LYS A 251 -19.48 3.03 -12.75
CA LYS A 251 -19.78 4.45 -12.49
C LYS A 251 -19.83 4.73 -11.00
N MET A 252 -20.61 3.97 -10.25
CA MET A 252 -20.72 4.13 -8.80
C MET A 252 -19.36 4.08 -8.10
N TRP A 253 -18.51 3.13 -8.48
CA TRP A 253 -17.17 2.99 -7.89
C TRP A 253 -16.25 4.17 -8.23
N LEU A 254 -16.28 4.67 -9.46
CA LEU A 254 -15.49 5.84 -9.88
C LEU A 254 -15.98 7.12 -9.20
N GLU A 255 -17.29 7.29 -9.02
CA GLU A 255 -17.86 8.42 -8.26
C GLU A 255 -17.42 8.38 -6.79
N GLU A 256 -17.44 7.21 -6.14
CA GLU A 256 -16.95 7.04 -4.77
C GLU A 256 -15.43 7.31 -4.67
N ALA A 257 -14.66 6.90 -5.68
CA ALA A 257 -13.21 7.19 -5.73
C ALA A 257 -12.95 8.70 -5.84
N ALA A 258 -13.63 9.38 -6.77
CA ALA A 258 -13.50 10.82 -6.97
C ALA A 258 -13.93 11.60 -5.71
N LYS A 259 -15.05 11.22 -5.10
CA LYS A 259 -15.59 11.85 -3.88
C LYS A 259 -14.61 11.71 -2.70
N ALA A 260 -14.09 10.50 -2.45
CA ALA A 260 -13.18 10.27 -1.34
C ALA A 260 -11.84 11.00 -1.54
N ALA A 261 -11.27 10.96 -2.75
CA ALA A 261 -10.05 11.70 -3.08
C ALA A 261 -10.26 13.22 -2.96
N LYS A 262 -11.37 13.76 -3.48
CA LYS A 262 -11.69 15.20 -3.42
C LYS A 262 -11.89 15.66 -1.98
N GLU A 263 -12.55 14.87 -1.14
CA GLU A 263 -12.72 15.21 0.27
C GLU A 263 -11.37 15.29 1.01
N LEU A 264 -10.46 14.35 0.74
CA LEU A 264 -9.09 14.41 1.27
C LEU A 264 -8.34 15.64 0.78
N MET A 265 -8.46 15.97 -0.51
CA MET A 265 -7.80 17.13 -1.12
C MET A 265 -8.29 18.47 -0.53
N ASP A 266 -9.59 18.58 -0.27
CA ASP A 266 -10.22 19.83 0.19
C ASP A 266 -10.11 20.06 1.69
N LYS A 267 -10.20 18.98 2.49
CA LYS A 267 -10.34 19.05 3.95
C LYS A 267 -9.15 18.51 4.71
N GLY A 268 -8.30 17.71 4.06
CA GLY A 268 -7.10 17.15 4.68
C GLY A 268 -6.02 18.23 4.90
N PRO A 269 -5.17 18.07 5.92
CA PRO A 269 -4.11 19.02 6.24
C PRO A 269 -2.87 18.86 5.33
N TYR A 270 -2.97 18.06 4.29
CA TYR A 270 -1.83 17.63 3.47
C TYR A 270 -1.65 18.51 2.23
N ARG A 271 -0.41 18.61 1.79
CA ARG A 271 0.02 19.24 0.54
C ARG A 271 1.28 18.57 0.02
N LEU A 272 1.61 18.78 -1.24
CA LEU A 272 2.85 18.25 -1.80
C LEU A 272 4.09 18.80 -1.05
N TYR A 273 5.07 17.95 -0.83
CA TYR A 273 6.38 18.36 -0.37
C TYR A 273 7.07 19.16 -1.48
N ASN A 274 7.31 20.43 -1.20
CA ASN A 274 7.92 21.36 -2.15
C ASN A 274 8.70 22.43 -1.37
N THR A 275 10.03 22.42 -1.52
CA THR A 275 10.93 23.41 -0.92
C THR A 275 11.40 24.44 -1.93
N GLY A 276 10.86 24.42 -3.15
CA GLY A 276 11.25 25.30 -4.25
C GLY A 276 12.44 24.79 -5.07
N LYS A 277 12.81 23.52 -4.89
CA LYS A 277 13.95 22.87 -5.56
C LYS A 277 13.47 21.78 -6.54
N PRO A 278 13.01 22.13 -7.74
CA PRO A 278 12.36 21.21 -8.67
C PRO A 278 13.24 20.04 -9.09
N ASP A 279 14.57 20.22 -9.10
CA ASP A 279 15.54 19.20 -9.49
C ASP A 279 15.97 18.27 -8.35
N SER A 280 15.39 18.41 -7.14
CA SER A 280 15.77 17.60 -5.99
C SER A 280 14.63 17.22 -5.05
N ASP A 281 13.56 18.00 -4.97
CA ASP A 281 12.49 17.80 -3.96
C ASP A 281 11.82 16.43 -4.08
N TYR A 282 11.61 15.92 -5.29
CA TYR A 282 10.99 14.63 -5.51
C TYR A 282 11.82 13.45 -4.96
N ASN A 283 13.16 13.50 -5.10
CA ASN A 283 14.02 12.48 -4.51
C ASN A 283 14.26 12.74 -3.01
N ALA A 284 14.42 14.00 -2.62
CA ALA A 284 14.84 14.39 -1.27
C ALA A 284 13.89 13.87 -0.19
N TYR A 285 12.56 14.02 -0.38
CA TYR A 285 11.63 13.60 0.66
C TYR A 285 11.58 12.08 0.86
N HIS A 286 11.88 11.29 -0.16
CA HIS A 286 12.00 9.83 -0.06
C HIS A 286 13.24 9.36 0.72
N ARG A 287 14.16 10.28 1.02
CA ARG A 287 15.40 10.02 1.75
C ARG A 287 15.36 10.50 3.21
N ILE A 288 14.31 11.19 3.62
CA ILE A 288 14.12 11.66 4.99
C ILE A 288 13.84 10.46 5.88
N LEU A 289 14.68 10.24 6.91
CA LEU A 289 14.53 9.09 7.83
C LEU A 289 13.41 9.29 8.86
N ASP A 290 13.11 10.53 9.24
CA ASP A 290 11.99 10.88 10.11
C ASP A 290 10.98 11.75 9.37
N LEU A 291 9.86 11.17 9.01
CA LEU A 291 8.78 11.82 8.25
C LEU A 291 7.73 12.47 9.16
N THR A 292 7.97 12.55 10.46
CA THR A 292 7.07 13.26 11.38
C THR A 292 6.87 14.71 10.93
N GLY A 293 5.61 15.11 10.74
CA GLY A 293 5.27 16.46 10.26
C GLY A 293 5.55 16.74 8.79
N ASN A 294 5.96 15.72 7.99
CA ASN A 294 6.09 15.89 6.56
C ASN A 294 4.72 16.22 5.95
N PRO A 295 4.60 17.30 5.15
CA PRO A 295 3.31 17.77 4.69
C PRO A 295 2.63 16.86 3.66
N GLU A 296 3.34 15.96 3.00
CA GLU A 296 2.80 15.09 1.96
C GLU A 296 2.44 13.70 2.49
N VAL A 297 3.07 13.25 3.59
CA VAL A 297 2.94 11.88 4.09
C VAL A 297 1.73 11.74 4.99
N ILE A 298 0.80 10.86 4.63
CA ILE A 298 -0.44 10.57 5.37
C ILE A 298 -0.21 9.42 6.34
N SER A 299 0.49 8.38 5.89
CA SER A 299 0.85 7.22 6.71
C SER A 299 2.20 6.68 6.27
N TRP A 300 3.02 6.32 7.25
CA TRP A 300 4.34 5.76 7.02
C TRP A 300 4.75 4.86 8.17
N ARG A 301 5.71 3.98 7.90
CA ARG A 301 6.31 3.15 8.90
C ARG A 301 7.72 3.63 9.20
N LYS A 302 7.95 3.97 10.47
CA LYS A 302 9.26 4.33 10.99
C LYS A 302 10.06 3.08 11.30
N TYR A 303 11.35 3.12 10.98
CA TYR A 303 12.32 2.11 11.36
C TYR A 303 13.35 2.71 12.28
N LYS A 304 13.86 1.90 13.21
CA LYS A 304 14.90 2.30 14.17
C LYS A 304 15.77 1.11 14.50
N THR A 305 17.08 1.26 14.32
CA THR A 305 18.07 0.22 14.63
C THR A 305 17.91 -0.26 16.06
N GLY A 306 17.90 -1.58 16.26
CA GLY A 306 17.68 -2.22 17.56
C GLY A 306 16.22 -2.37 17.99
N VAL A 307 15.27 -1.76 17.26
CA VAL A 307 13.81 -1.92 17.49
C VAL A 307 13.18 -2.65 16.32
N ILE A 308 13.30 -2.09 15.14
CA ILE A 308 12.86 -2.67 13.87
C ILE A 308 13.70 -2.07 12.76
N ASN A 309 14.28 -2.93 11.93
CA ASN A 309 15.13 -2.53 10.82
C ASN A 309 14.56 -3.02 9.49
N ASN A 310 15.16 -2.55 8.41
CA ASN A 310 14.99 -3.13 7.10
C ASN A 310 16.33 -3.17 6.36
N HIS A 311 16.34 -3.75 5.17
CA HIS A 311 17.52 -3.79 4.32
C HIS A 311 17.23 -3.29 2.90
N VAL A 312 16.24 -2.42 2.78
CA VAL A 312 15.82 -1.87 1.48
C VAL A 312 17.00 -1.28 0.70
N GLN A 313 17.92 -0.62 1.41
CA GLN A 313 19.10 -0.03 0.76
C GLN A 313 20.01 -1.08 0.14
N SER A 314 20.17 -2.24 0.76
CA SER A 314 20.97 -3.35 0.21
C SER A 314 20.34 -3.94 -1.06
N TYR A 315 19.00 -3.88 -1.19
CA TYR A 315 18.30 -4.40 -2.36
C TYR A 315 18.54 -3.61 -3.63
N PHE A 316 18.91 -2.34 -3.55
CA PHE A 316 19.24 -1.57 -4.75
C PHE A 316 20.36 -2.22 -5.57
N SER A 317 21.24 -2.97 -4.90
CA SER A 317 22.30 -3.74 -5.56
C SER A 317 21.79 -4.98 -6.31
N TYR A 318 20.56 -5.41 -6.06
CA TYR A 318 19.98 -6.63 -6.61
C TYR A 318 18.84 -6.37 -7.59
N THR A 319 18.43 -5.13 -7.79
CA THR A 319 17.43 -4.79 -8.81
C THR A 319 18.05 -4.91 -10.21
N GLY A 320 17.25 -5.34 -11.18
CA GLY A 320 17.65 -5.31 -12.58
C GLY A 320 17.77 -3.89 -13.16
N GLY A 321 17.28 -2.90 -12.43
CA GLY A 321 17.20 -1.50 -12.85
C GLY A 321 15.82 -1.11 -13.36
N ALA A 322 15.64 0.19 -13.63
CA ALA A 322 14.45 0.70 -14.31
C ALA A 322 14.40 0.17 -15.74
N THR A 323 13.19 -0.08 -16.26
CA THR A 323 13.04 -0.51 -17.65
C THR A 323 13.20 0.66 -18.61
N LYS A 324 13.62 0.40 -19.85
CA LYS A 324 13.65 1.41 -20.91
C LYS A 324 12.27 2.01 -21.14
N SER A 325 11.22 1.21 -21.11
CA SER A 325 9.84 1.66 -21.28
C SER A 325 9.39 2.67 -20.21
N LEU A 326 9.86 2.54 -18.97
CA LEU A 326 9.62 3.54 -17.92
C LEU A 326 10.41 4.82 -18.22
N VAL A 327 11.68 4.72 -18.56
CA VAL A 327 12.56 5.87 -18.85
C VAL A 327 12.01 6.68 -20.02
N GLU A 328 11.49 6.02 -21.05
CA GLU A 328 10.87 6.67 -22.20
C GLU A 328 9.56 7.38 -21.87
N ASP A 329 8.88 7.01 -20.79
CA ASP A 329 7.63 7.65 -20.37
C ASP A 329 7.82 9.02 -19.71
N TYR A 330 9.00 9.33 -19.21
CA TYR A 330 9.27 10.70 -18.76
C TYR A 330 9.16 11.64 -19.96
N LEU A 331 8.40 12.73 -19.81
CA LEU A 331 8.21 13.72 -20.87
C LEU A 331 9.51 14.52 -21.11
N CYS A 332 9.58 15.20 -22.24
CA CYS A 332 10.56 16.27 -22.42
C CYS A 332 10.11 17.55 -21.71
N THR A 333 11.04 18.50 -21.51
CA THR A 333 10.78 19.76 -20.78
C THR A 333 9.73 20.66 -21.43
N ASP A 334 9.40 20.43 -22.69
CA ASP A 334 8.28 21.08 -23.40
C ASP A 334 6.91 20.44 -23.07
N GLY A 335 6.89 19.39 -22.25
CA GLY A 335 5.68 18.67 -21.87
C GLY A 335 5.21 17.62 -22.89
N LEU A 336 6.00 17.36 -23.94
CA LEU A 336 5.68 16.37 -24.97
C LEU A 336 6.39 15.04 -24.70
N PRO A 337 5.77 13.91 -25.12
CA PRO A 337 6.45 12.61 -25.12
C PRO A 337 7.63 12.60 -26.11
N ILE A 338 8.61 11.72 -25.86
CA ILE A 338 9.84 11.61 -26.68
C ILE A 338 9.55 11.38 -28.18
N SER A 339 8.43 10.76 -28.50
CA SER A 339 7.98 10.49 -29.87
C SER A 339 7.53 11.73 -30.63
N LEU A 340 7.28 12.85 -29.94
CA LEU A 340 6.75 14.09 -30.51
C LEU A 340 7.62 15.32 -30.22
N SER A 341 8.45 15.25 -29.19
CA SER A 341 9.27 16.39 -28.78
C SER A 341 10.50 16.58 -29.68
N PRO A 342 10.72 17.78 -30.25
CA PRO A 342 11.95 18.09 -30.95
C PRO A 342 13.17 18.26 -30.01
N LEU A 343 12.93 18.30 -28.71
CA LEU A 343 13.98 18.44 -27.69
C LEU A 343 14.64 17.11 -27.33
N TYR A 344 14.04 15.98 -27.69
CA TYR A 344 14.59 14.67 -27.40
C TYR A 344 15.89 14.44 -28.15
N LYS A 345 16.94 14.05 -27.42
CA LYS A 345 18.30 13.86 -27.99
C LYS A 345 18.59 12.44 -28.45
N GLY A 346 17.64 11.52 -28.26
CA GLY A 346 17.86 10.10 -28.57
C GLY A 346 18.47 9.32 -27.39
N ASP A 347 18.94 8.13 -27.68
CA ASP A 347 19.52 7.18 -26.71
C ASP A 347 20.81 6.52 -27.21
N GLU A 348 21.42 7.08 -28.25
CA GLU A 348 22.72 6.58 -28.75
C GLU A 348 23.84 6.79 -27.72
N LYS A 349 23.76 7.87 -26.94
CA LYS A 349 24.62 8.11 -25.79
C LYS A 349 23.78 8.07 -24.53
N PHE A 350 24.30 7.42 -23.50
CA PHE A 350 23.56 7.24 -22.25
C PHE A 350 23.19 8.59 -21.59
N GLU A 351 24.06 9.58 -21.68
CA GLU A 351 23.83 10.91 -21.14
C GLU A 351 22.70 11.65 -21.87
N ASP A 352 22.56 11.47 -23.19
CA ASP A 352 21.54 12.12 -24.01
C ASP A 352 20.11 11.74 -23.59
N VAL A 353 19.93 10.55 -23.00
CA VAL A 353 18.65 10.08 -22.45
C VAL A 353 18.08 11.04 -21.40
N PHE A 354 18.95 11.74 -20.68
CA PHE A 354 18.56 12.63 -19.58
C PHE A 354 18.41 14.10 -19.99
N GLU A 355 18.84 14.44 -21.22
CA GLU A 355 18.83 15.82 -21.67
C GLU A 355 17.41 16.28 -22.03
N ASN A 356 17.04 17.49 -21.55
CA ASN A 356 15.74 18.11 -21.78
C ASN A 356 14.55 17.25 -21.36
N ARG A 357 14.68 16.49 -20.27
CA ARG A 357 13.65 15.59 -19.77
C ARG A 357 13.05 16.10 -18.46
N ASP A 358 11.89 15.59 -18.12
CA ASP A 358 11.23 15.78 -16.83
C ASP A 358 12.25 15.66 -15.69
N PRO A 359 12.39 16.64 -14.81
CA PRO A 359 13.38 16.64 -13.73
C PRO A 359 13.31 15.42 -12.82
N ARG A 360 12.16 14.73 -12.75
CA ARG A 360 12.00 13.50 -11.97
C ARG A 360 12.82 12.34 -12.54
N LEU A 361 13.19 12.35 -13.82
CA LEU A 361 14.04 11.30 -14.41
C LEU A 361 15.39 11.23 -13.69
N ARG A 362 16.10 12.36 -13.55
CA ARG A 362 17.40 12.42 -12.83
C ARG A 362 17.26 12.26 -11.30
N GLN A 363 16.06 12.34 -10.79
CA GLN A 363 15.74 12.09 -9.38
C GLN A 363 15.33 10.63 -9.12
N THR A 364 15.14 9.86 -10.18
CA THR A 364 14.73 8.45 -10.13
C THR A 364 15.82 7.51 -10.61
N VAL A 365 16.48 7.88 -11.72
CA VAL A 365 17.54 7.10 -12.37
C VAL A 365 18.86 7.87 -12.27
N LEU A 366 19.91 7.16 -11.87
CA LEU A 366 21.24 7.74 -11.68
C LEU A 366 21.84 8.21 -13.01
N HIS A 367 22.08 9.51 -13.11
CA HIS A 367 22.91 10.06 -14.17
C HIS A 367 24.41 9.90 -13.80
N PRO A 368 25.32 9.57 -14.73
CA PRO A 368 26.76 9.40 -14.44
C PRO A 368 27.39 10.56 -13.70
N ALA A 369 27.05 11.80 -14.05
CA ALA A 369 27.55 13.01 -13.38
C ALA A 369 27.05 13.19 -11.95
N ASP A 370 25.99 12.48 -11.52
CA ASP A 370 25.39 12.61 -10.19
C ASP A 370 25.86 11.53 -9.20
N THR A 371 26.77 10.67 -9.59
CA THR A 371 27.28 9.56 -8.74
C THR A 371 27.84 10.06 -7.41
N GLN A 372 28.60 11.15 -7.44
CA GLN A 372 29.14 11.81 -6.24
C GLN A 372 28.05 12.48 -5.38
N LYS A 373 27.09 13.16 -6.04
CA LYS A 373 25.96 13.84 -5.38
C LYS A 373 25.15 12.88 -4.51
N TYR A 374 24.93 11.66 -4.99
CA TYR A 374 24.19 10.65 -4.27
C TYR A 374 25.08 9.73 -3.44
N ASN A 375 26.40 9.94 -3.46
CA ASN A 375 27.37 9.05 -2.85
C ASN A 375 27.08 7.58 -3.15
N TYR A 376 26.68 7.33 -4.43
CA TYR A 376 26.30 6.00 -4.86
C TYR A 376 27.54 5.12 -4.92
N HIS A 377 27.48 3.93 -4.34
CA HIS A 377 28.65 3.08 -4.13
C HIS A 377 29.38 2.76 -5.43
N LEU A 378 30.49 3.44 -5.61
CA LEU A 378 31.40 3.28 -6.73
C LEU A 378 32.68 2.56 -6.34
N GLY A 379 32.87 2.19 -5.13
CA GLY A 379 34.01 1.60 -4.42
C GLY A 379 35.23 1.04 -5.18
N ASP A 380 35.18 1.03 -6.50
CA ASP A 380 36.14 0.36 -7.39
C ASP A 380 36.55 1.20 -8.61
N GLY A 381 36.20 2.50 -8.65
CA GLY A 381 36.61 3.40 -9.74
C GLY A 381 36.00 3.12 -11.12
N ARG A 382 34.96 2.30 -11.21
CA ARG A 382 34.35 1.93 -12.49
C ARG A 382 33.40 2.98 -13.02
N SER A 383 33.30 3.02 -14.35
CA SER A 383 32.35 3.89 -15.05
C SER A 383 30.90 3.42 -14.91
N TYR A 384 29.96 4.34 -15.00
CA TYR A 384 28.52 4.08 -15.14
C TYR A 384 28.09 4.20 -16.59
N PRO A 385 27.03 3.48 -17.00
CA PRO A 385 26.27 2.49 -16.22
C PRO A 385 27.05 1.17 -16.01
N ARG A 386 26.76 0.47 -14.91
CA ARG A 386 27.31 -0.86 -14.64
C ARG A 386 26.34 -1.94 -15.07
N LEU A 387 26.70 -2.64 -16.14
CA LEU A 387 25.89 -3.73 -16.65
C LEU A 387 26.25 -5.08 -16.00
N LEU A 388 25.26 -5.95 -15.89
CA LEU A 388 25.43 -7.32 -15.42
C LEU A 388 26.40 -8.06 -16.38
N GLY A 389 27.30 -8.85 -15.79
CA GLY A 389 28.34 -9.58 -16.55
C GLY A 389 29.65 -8.83 -16.72
N VAL A 390 29.73 -7.55 -16.41
CA VAL A 390 31.00 -6.83 -16.35
C VAL A 390 31.74 -7.24 -15.07
N PRO A 391 33.02 -7.67 -15.14
CA PRO A 391 33.76 -8.10 -13.95
C PRO A 391 33.79 -7.04 -12.86
N GLY A 392 33.59 -7.47 -11.58
CA GLY A 392 33.80 -6.62 -10.42
C GLY A 392 32.71 -6.53 -9.39
N GLY A 393 31.66 -7.31 -9.44
CA GLY A 393 30.65 -7.41 -8.37
C GLY A 393 29.87 -6.12 -8.05
N GLY A 394 28.90 -6.22 -7.14
CA GLY A 394 28.11 -5.09 -6.57
C GLY A 394 27.28 -4.27 -7.58
N TYR A 395 26.23 -3.67 -7.17
CA TYR A 395 25.38 -2.63 -7.83
C TYR A 395 25.34 -2.64 -9.38
N GLN A 396 25.13 -3.80 -9.98
CA GLN A 396 24.99 -3.99 -11.42
C GLN A 396 23.52 -4.06 -11.81
N THR A 397 23.17 -3.57 -13.01
CA THR A 397 21.83 -3.67 -13.57
C THR A 397 21.85 -4.45 -14.89
N THR A 398 20.68 -4.96 -15.30
CA THR A 398 20.48 -5.56 -16.63
C THR A 398 20.13 -4.51 -17.68
N THR A 399 19.69 -3.31 -17.26
CA THR A 399 19.18 -2.25 -18.14
C THR A 399 20.12 -1.06 -18.27
N GLY A 400 21.09 -0.90 -17.38
CA GLY A 400 21.92 0.31 -17.27
C GLY A 400 21.28 1.43 -16.45
N TYR A 401 19.97 1.42 -16.22
CA TYR A 401 19.24 2.46 -15.52
C TYR A 401 19.19 2.18 -14.02
N HIS A 402 20.26 2.59 -13.30
CA HIS A 402 20.35 2.45 -11.84
C HIS A 402 19.33 3.33 -11.11
N ILE A 403 18.63 2.76 -10.16
CA ILE A 403 17.60 3.47 -9.40
C ILE A 403 18.20 4.19 -8.22
N ILE A 404 17.77 5.44 -8.01
CA ILE A 404 18.14 6.26 -6.86
C ILE A 404 16.92 6.78 -6.07
N LYS A 405 15.70 6.58 -6.54
CA LYS A 405 14.51 6.87 -5.73
C LYS A 405 14.53 5.97 -4.49
N HIS A 406 14.34 6.53 -3.30
CA HIS A 406 14.53 5.89 -1.99
C HIS A 406 15.98 5.52 -1.61
N TYR A 407 16.96 5.69 -2.50
CA TYR A 407 18.34 5.42 -2.16
C TYR A 407 18.88 6.47 -1.19
N ASN A 408 19.35 6.02 -0.03
CA ASN A 408 19.97 6.86 0.99
C ASN A 408 21.35 6.32 1.38
N ALA A 409 22.40 6.99 0.91
CA ALA A 409 23.77 6.60 1.19
C ALA A 409 24.07 6.62 2.70
N ASP A 410 23.51 7.59 3.43
CA ASP A 410 23.74 7.74 4.88
C ASP A 410 23.15 6.57 5.68
N ASP A 411 22.08 5.93 5.15
CA ASP A 411 21.48 4.74 5.75
C ASP A 411 22.26 3.46 5.42
N MET A 412 23.17 3.51 4.44
CA MET A 412 24.05 2.39 4.06
C MET A 412 25.41 2.43 4.72
N ILE A 413 25.98 3.64 4.86
CA ILE A 413 27.37 3.81 5.28
C ILE A 413 27.52 3.45 6.77
N GLY A 414 28.43 2.52 7.05
CA GLY A 414 28.76 2.12 8.43
C GLY A 414 27.72 1.23 9.11
N LYS A 415 26.63 0.85 8.42
CA LYS A 415 25.61 -0.05 8.97
C LYS A 415 25.85 -1.49 8.52
N ALA A 416 25.55 -2.43 9.42
CA ALA A 416 25.52 -3.83 9.08
C ALA A 416 24.32 -4.10 8.14
N PHE A 417 24.42 -5.16 7.35
CA PHE A 417 23.32 -5.68 6.57
C PHE A 417 22.06 -5.88 7.45
N ASN A 418 20.89 -5.48 6.99
CA ASN A 418 19.62 -5.52 7.72
C ASN A 418 19.47 -4.51 8.87
N THR A 419 20.26 -3.46 8.96
CA THR A 419 20.15 -2.44 10.01
C THR A 419 19.67 -1.09 9.47
N GLY A 420 19.17 -1.02 8.24
CA GLY A 420 18.65 0.19 7.62
C GLY A 420 17.43 0.77 8.35
N GLU A 421 17.32 2.09 8.36
CA GLU A 421 16.24 2.86 8.98
C GLU A 421 15.38 3.58 7.93
N SER A 422 15.55 3.30 6.63
CA SER A 422 14.78 3.95 5.57
C SER A 422 13.27 3.72 5.77
N PRO A 423 12.46 4.80 5.87
CA PRO A 423 11.04 4.69 6.15
C PRO A 423 10.27 4.13 4.96
N ALA A 424 9.15 3.48 5.23
CA ALA A 424 8.20 3.06 4.21
C ALA A 424 7.02 4.02 4.19
N ILE A 425 6.90 4.81 3.13
CA ILE A 425 5.74 5.67 2.88
C ILE A 425 4.62 4.76 2.34
N THR A 426 3.51 4.66 3.07
CA THR A 426 2.39 3.79 2.71
C THR A 426 1.25 4.53 2.03
N LEU A 427 1.01 5.77 2.45
CA LEU A 427 -0.04 6.64 1.94
C LEU A 427 0.48 8.08 1.85
N ARG A 428 0.30 8.72 0.71
CA ARG A 428 0.75 10.10 0.50
C ARG A 428 -0.21 10.92 -0.37
N PHE A 429 -0.17 12.23 -0.22
CA PHE A 429 -1.13 13.16 -0.82
C PHE A 429 -1.13 13.15 -2.36
N ALA A 430 0.04 12.97 -3.00
CA ALA A 430 0.12 12.88 -4.46
C ALA A 430 -0.74 11.75 -5.04
N GLU A 431 -0.91 10.64 -4.34
CA GLU A 431 -1.81 9.57 -4.78
C GLU A 431 -3.27 10.01 -4.80
N ALA A 432 -3.71 10.86 -3.85
CA ALA A 432 -5.06 11.40 -3.86
C ALA A 432 -5.31 12.26 -5.11
N LEU A 433 -4.34 13.12 -5.47
CA LEU A 433 -4.40 13.97 -6.67
C LEU A 433 -4.56 13.13 -7.93
N LEU A 434 -3.73 12.10 -8.07
CA LEU A 434 -3.74 11.18 -9.21
C LEU A 434 -5.03 10.34 -9.29
N THR A 435 -5.51 9.87 -8.13
CA THR A 435 -6.74 9.08 -8.04
C THR A 435 -7.95 9.92 -8.43
N TYR A 436 -8.03 11.17 -7.97
CA TYR A 436 -9.09 12.10 -8.35
C TYR A 436 -9.10 12.35 -9.86
N ALA A 437 -7.96 12.74 -10.41
CA ALA A 437 -7.86 13.05 -11.85
C ALA A 437 -8.25 11.84 -12.72
N GLU A 438 -7.75 10.65 -12.37
CA GLU A 438 -8.06 9.44 -13.12
C GLU A 438 -9.55 9.08 -13.02
N ALA A 439 -10.14 9.12 -11.82
CA ALA A 439 -11.55 8.81 -11.63
C ALA A 439 -12.46 9.77 -12.45
N MET A 440 -12.18 11.08 -12.41
CA MET A 440 -12.92 12.08 -13.19
C MET A 440 -12.76 11.88 -14.71
N ALA A 441 -11.56 11.53 -15.16
CA ALA A 441 -11.30 11.24 -16.57
C ALA A 441 -12.00 9.95 -17.04
N GLU A 442 -11.99 8.91 -16.21
CA GLU A 442 -12.68 7.64 -16.52
C GLU A 442 -14.22 7.78 -16.52
N LEU A 443 -14.76 8.70 -15.73
CA LEU A 443 -16.16 9.13 -15.78
C LEU A 443 -16.49 9.99 -17.00
N GLY A 444 -15.47 10.56 -17.68
CA GLY A 444 -15.66 11.48 -18.81
C GLY A 444 -16.12 12.88 -18.40
N THR A 445 -15.93 13.27 -17.14
CA THR A 445 -16.41 14.54 -16.57
C THR A 445 -15.29 15.48 -16.13
N ILE A 446 -14.04 15.10 -16.31
CA ILE A 446 -12.89 15.92 -15.93
C ILE A 446 -12.86 17.26 -16.68
N THR A 447 -12.58 18.34 -15.96
CA THR A 447 -12.43 19.69 -16.50
C THR A 447 -10.98 20.18 -16.37
N GLN A 448 -10.66 21.32 -17.02
CA GLN A 448 -9.33 21.95 -16.83
C GLN A 448 -9.09 22.32 -15.36
N ALA A 449 -10.11 22.82 -14.67
CA ALA A 449 -10.00 23.13 -13.23
C ALA A 449 -9.66 21.90 -12.39
N ASP A 450 -10.18 20.71 -12.75
CA ASP A 450 -9.83 19.46 -12.08
C ASP A 450 -8.37 19.07 -12.31
N LEU A 451 -7.85 19.26 -13.53
CA LEU A 451 -6.43 19.07 -13.83
C LEU A 451 -5.55 20.05 -13.04
N ASP A 452 -5.98 21.30 -12.90
CA ASP A 452 -5.20 22.36 -12.23
C ASP A 452 -5.07 22.13 -10.72
N ILE A 453 -6.09 21.54 -10.09
CA ILE A 453 -6.04 21.18 -8.67
C ILE A 453 -5.42 19.80 -8.40
N SER A 454 -5.07 19.03 -9.41
CA SER A 454 -4.57 17.66 -9.30
C SER A 454 -3.25 17.48 -10.07
N ILE A 455 -3.28 17.03 -11.31
CA ILE A 455 -2.09 16.74 -12.13
C ILE A 455 -1.15 17.93 -12.23
N ASN A 456 -1.68 19.13 -12.45
CA ASN A 456 -0.85 20.32 -12.63
C ASN A 456 -0.13 20.74 -11.35
N LYS A 457 -0.63 20.36 -10.15
CA LYS A 457 0.12 20.53 -8.88
C LYS A 457 1.38 19.67 -8.83
N LEU A 458 1.34 18.46 -9.38
CA LEU A 458 2.51 17.59 -9.47
C LEU A 458 3.54 18.16 -10.44
N ARG A 459 3.08 18.69 -11.57
CA ARG A 459 3.91 19.33 -12.59
C ARG A 459 4.52 20.65 -12.10
N ASP A 460 3.77 21.45 -11.32
CA ASP A 460 4.27 22.67 -10.68
C ASP A 460 5.48 22.42 -9.78
N ARG A 461 5.45 21.33 -8.99
CA ARG A 461 6.57 20.96 -8.10
C ARG A 461 7.90 20.82 -8.83
N VAL A 462 7.86 20.30 -10.06
CA VAL A 462 9.04 20.03 -10.89
C VAL A 462 9.15 20.96 -12.10
N LYS A 463 8.35 22.05 -12.14
CA LYS A 463 8.34 23.05 -13.20
C LYS A 463 8.09 22.48 -14.61
N MET A 464 7.30 21.42 -14.71
CA MET A 464 6.85 20.89 -15.99
C MET A 464 5.64 21.68 -16.52
N PRO A 465 5.48 21.81 -17.85
CA PRO A 465 4.31 22.44 -18.44
C PRO A 465 3.00 21.81 -17.99
N HIS A 466 1.97 22.63 -17.76
CA HIS A 466 0.65 22.17 -17.39
C HIS A 466 0.02 21.28 -18.45
N MET A 467 -0.66 20.23 -18.02
CA MET A 467 -1.56 19.43 -18.85
C MET A 467 -2.80 20.27 -19.18
N LYS A 468 -3.12 20.43 -20.47
CA LYS A 468 -4.24 21.22 -20.96
C LYS A 468 -5.17 20.35 -21.81
N ILE A 469 -6.44 20.24 -21.43
CA ILE A 469 -7.43 19.39 -22.12
C ILE A 469 -7.49 19.70 -23.62
N GLY A 470 -7.41 20.98 -24.02
CA GLY A 470 -7.48 21.39 -25.42
C GLY A 470 -6.25 21.06 -26.28
N SER A 471 -5.15 20.56 -25.68
CA SER A 471 -3.88 20.31 -26.37
C SER A 471 -3.15 19.07 -25.87
N ILE A 472 -3.90 18.01 -25.55
CA ILE A 472 -3.30 16.72 -25.14
C ILE A 472 -2.58 16.10 -26.35
N PRO A 473 -1.28 15.74 -26.22
CA PRO A 473 -0.55 15.09 -27.30
C PRO A 473 -1.08 13.67 -27.56
N VAL A 474 -1.10 13.25 -28.82
CA VAL A 474 -1.42 11.87 -29.21
C VAL A 474 -0.11 11.11 -29.37
N ASP A 475 0.34 10.44 -28.31
CA ASP A 475 1.57 9.65 -28.36
C ASP A 475 1.36 8.36 -29.18
N PRO A 476 2.07 8.20 -30.33
CA PRO A 476 1.91 7.03 -31.19
C PRO A 476 2.25 5.70 -30.49
N ARG A 477 3.03 5.73 -29.42
CA ARG A 477 3.38 4.52 -28.63
C ARG A 477 2.18 3.92 -27.89
N TYR A 478 1.12 4.71 -27.68
CA TYR A 478 -0.07 4.32 -26.89
C TYR A 478 -1.37 4.22 -27.69
N THR A 479 -1.33 4.41 -29.00
CA THR A 479 -2.54 4.34 -29.85
C THR A 479 -3.26 2.98 -29.77
N LYS A 480 -2.53 1.91 -29.44
CA LYS A 480 -3.07 0.56 -29.28
C LYS A 480 -3.73 0.32 -27.92
N ASP A 481 -3.63 1.23 -26.98
CA ASP A 481 -4.21 1.06 -25.63
C ASP A 481 -5.73 1.20 -25.63
N GLY A 482 -6.34 1.74 -26.69
CA GLY A 482 -7.79 1.84 -26.86
C GLY A 482 -8.46 2.85 -25.92
N VAL A 483 -7.70 3.82 -25.41
CA VAL A 483 -8.18 4.88 -24.51
C VAL A 483 -7.87 6.27 -25.07
N SER A 484 -8.55 7.30 -24.57
CA SER A 484 -8.31 8.68 -25.02
C SER A 484 -6.87 9.14 -24.67
N PRO A 485 -6.30 10.08 -25.47
CA PRO A 485 -4.99 10.67 -25.16
C PRO A 485 -4.91 11.26 -23.75
N LEU A 486 -5.99 11.85 -23.25
CA LEU A 486 -6.05 12.37 -21.89
C LEU A 486 -5.85 11.27 -20.83
N ILE A 487 -6.51 10.14 -20.98
CA ILE A 487 -6.32 8.98 -20.09
C ILE A 487 -4.88 8.46 -20.19
N VAL A 488 -4.30 8.40 -21.37
CA VAL A 488 -2.88 8.02 -21.56
C VAL A 488 -1.98 8.94 -20.74
N GLU A 489 -2.14 10.26 -20.83
CA GLU A 489 -1.27 11.21 -20.13
C GLU A 489 -1.48 11.20 -18.60
N ILE A 490 -2.71 11.01 -18.10
CA ILE A 490 -2.98 10.83 -16.67
C ILE A 490 -2.32 9.55 -16.15
N ARG A 491 -2.42 8.45 -16.89
CA ARG A 491 -1.78 7.17 -16.54
C ARG A 491 -0.25 7.27 -16.58
N ARG A 492 0.31 8.06 -17.52
CA ARG A 492 1.73 8.36 -17.59
C ARG A 492 2.19 9.13 -16.34
N GLU A 493 1.48 10.20 -15.99
CA GLU A 493 1.78 10.99 -14.80
C GLU A 493 1.75 10.11 -13.53
N ARG A 494 0.75 9.22 -13.43
CA ARG A 494 0.65 8.25 -12.34
C ARG A 494 1.82 7.26 -12.32
N ARG A 495 2.23 6.74 -13.47
CA ARG A 495 3.37 5.82 -13.59
C ARG A 495 4.66 6.46 -13.10
N ILE A 496 4.95 7.68 -13.54
CA ILE A 496 6.15 8.44 -13.18
C ILE A 496 6.15 8.78 -11.69
N GLU A 497 5.05 9.33 -11.21
CA GLU A 497 4.93 9.84 -9.85
C GLU A 497 5.02 8.71 -8.80
N LEU A 498 4.32 7.60 -9.04
CA LEU A 498 4.20 6.48 -8.09
C LEU A 498 5.18 5.33 -8.36
N PHE A 499 6.19 5.53 -9.18
CA PHE A 499 7.23 4.52 -9.41
C PHE A 499 7.85 4.04 -8.09
N MET A 500 8.05 2.73 -7.94
CA MET A 500 8.54 2.07 -6.72
C MET A 500 7.65 2.24 -5.47
N GLU A 501 6.35 2.46 -5.66
CA GLU A 501 5.38 2.55 -4.56
C GLU A 501 4.31 1.45 -4.63
N GLY A 502 4.55 0.42 -5.46
CA GLY A 502 3.75 -0.80 -5.51
C GLY A 502 2.41 -0.70 -6.23
N HIS A 503 2.18 0.36 -7.01
CA HIS A 503 0.90 0.58 -7.68
C HIS A 503 0.80 -0.05 -9.07
N ARG A 504 1.91 -0.05 -9.84
CA ARG A 504 1.88 -0.32 -11.29
C ARG A 504 1.29 -1.66 -11.67
N TYR A 505 1.59 -2.73 -10.96
CA TYR A 505 1.04 -4.05 -11.26
C TYR A 505 -0.49 -4.08 -11.16
N ASN A 506 -1.04 -3.47 -10.11
CA ASN A 506 -2.49 -3.33 -9.95
C ASN A 506 -3.10 -2.42 -11.02
N ASP A 507 -2.39 -1.37 -11.42
CA ASP A 507 -2.81 -0.48 -12.50
C ASP A 507 -2.92 -1.23 -13.84
N LEU A 508 -1.92 -2.03 -14.22
CA LEU A 508 -1.95 -2.86 -15.43
C LEU A 508 -3.10 -3.88 -15.41
N LYS A 509 -3.36 -4.48 -14.26
CA LYS A 509 -4.48 -5.43 -14.08
C LYS A 509 -5.83 -4.75 -14.27
N ARG A 510 -6.09 -3.67 -13.54
CA ARG A 510 -7.39 -2.98 -13.56
C ARG A 510 -7.70 -2.35 -14.93
N TRP A 511 -6.67 -1.95 -15.68
CA TRP A 511 -6.80 -1.43 -17.05
C TRP A 511 -6.82 -2.52 -18.13
N LYS A 512 -6.71 -3.81 -17.77
CA LYS A 512 -6.61 -4.95 -18.69
C LYS A 512 -5.42 -4.84 -19.66
N GLN A 513 -4.30 -4.33 -19.16
CA GLN A 513 -3.08 -4.08 -19.94
C GLN A 513 -1.94 -5.06 -19.63
N GLY A 514 -2.26 -6.27 -19.21
CA GLY A 514 -1.26 -7.31 -18.91
C GLY A 514 -0.31 -7.65 -20.07
N LYS A 515 -0.72 -7.44 -21.32
CA LYS A 515 0.14 -7.63 -22.50
C LYS A 515 1.39 -6.76 -22.51
N LYS A 516 1.42 -5.66 -21.77
CA LYS A 516 2.64 -4.85 -21.60
C LYS A 516 3.76 -5.61 -20.88
N LEU A 517 3.41 -6.66 -20.14
CA LEU A 517 4.39 -7.53 -19.48
C LEU A 517 5.05 -8.55 -20.41
N GLU A 518 4.47 -8.78 -21.58
CA GLU A 518 5.03 -9.69 -22.61
C GLU A 518 6.19 -9.04 -23.39
N ILE A 519 6.30 -7.71 -23.35
CA ILE A 519 7.34 -6.98 -24.06
C ILE A 519 8.65 -7.13 -23.28
N PRO A 520 9.75 -7.54 -23.91
CA PRO A 520 11.06 -7.55 -23.27
C PRO A 520 11.35 -6.18 -22.64
N THR A 521 11.73 -6.20 -21.38
CA THR A 521 11.99 -4.98 -20.62
C THR A 521 13.44 -4.48 -20.76
N MET A 522 14.17 -5.07 -21.71
CA MET A 522 15.56 -4.69 -22.03
C MET A 522 15.63 -3.50 -22.96
#